data_3e95ae7a05b09dcead9f99b46aeadfd6
#
_entry.id   3e95ae7a05b09dcead9f99b46aeadfd6
#
_cell.length_a   1.000
_cell.length_b   1.000
_cell.length_c   1.000
_cell.angle_alpha   90.00
_cell.angle_beta   90.00
_cell.angle_gamma   90.00
#
_symmetry.space_group_name_H-M   'P 1'
#
loop_
_entity.id
_entity.type
_entity.pdbx_description
1 polymer ?
#
loop_
_entity_poly.entity_id
_entity_poly.type
_entity_poly.pdbx_seq_one_letter_code
_entity_poly.pdbx_strand_id
1 'polypeptide(L)'
;MQCTLCPRACRAERNESTGNGFCQLPTTMRIARIAPHLWEEPPISGKNGTGAVFFSGCTLRCAYCQNADISHRNAGRPFTPRELADSLRRLEDMGMHTISFITATPYVPQILETLDIYRPHVPLVWNTSGYETVETLRMLDGVMDVYLPDLKHRSEKICLLYTSDAAD
;
A
#
# COMPACT_ATOMS: atom_id res chain seq x y z
N MET A 1 -11.10 -15.13 7.34
CA MET A 1 -10.82 -15.37 5.90
C MET A 1 -9.33 -15.47 5.71
N GLN A 2 -8.85 -16.49 5.01
CA GLN A 2 -7.42 -16.63 4.73
C GLN A 2 -6.96 -15.59 3.72
N CYS A 3 -5.82 -14.92 4.00
CA CYS A 3 -5.26 -13.89 3.14
C CYS A 3 -4.50 -14.50 1.96
N THR A 4 -4.80 -14.02 0.74
CA THR A 4 -4.17 -14.46 -0.52
C THR A 4 -3.70 -13.29 -1.39
N LEU A 5 -3.53 -12.09 -0.78
CA LEU A 5 -3.29 -10.85 -1.52
C LEU A 5 -1.89 -10.75 -2.16
N CYS A 6 -0.93 -11.55 -1.70
CA CYS A 6 0.43 -11.53 -2.24
C CYS A 6 0.94 -12.95 -2.53
N PRO A 7 1.96 -13.11 -3.41
CA PRO A 7 2.53 -14.40 -3.80
C PRO A 7 3.14 -15.21 -2.66
N ARG A 8 3.38 -14.59 -1.50
CA ARG A 8 3.87 -15.30 -0.31
C ARG A 8 2.94 -16.42 0.14
N ALA A 9 1.63 -16.33 -0.21
CA ALA A 9 0.62 -17.37 0.02
C ALA A 9 0.64 -17.96 1.45
N CYS A 10 0.96 -17.13 2.45
CA CYS A 10 1.06 -17.54 3.86
C CYS A 10 -0.29 -17.96 4.47
N ARG A 11 -1.40 -17.76 3.74
CA ARG A 11 -2.77 -18.10 4.16
C ARG A 11 -3.11 -17.63 5.57
N ALA A 12 -2.55 -16.48 5.94
CA ALA A 12 -2.72 -15.90 7.25
C ALA A 12 -4.20 -15.71 7.61
N GLU A 13 -4.53 -16.05 8.82
CA GLU A 13 -5.78 -15.62 9.41
C GLU A 13 -5.64 -14.19 9.91
N ARG A 14 -6.53 -13.32 9.45
CA ARG A 14 -6.55 -11.91 9.81
C ARG A 14 -7.93 -11.55 10.34
N ASN A 15 -7.95 -10.80 11.42
CA ASN A 15 -9.13 -10.14 11.96
C ASN A 15 -8.85 -8.64 12.15
N GLU A 16 -9.79 -7.90 12.72
CA GLU A 16 -9.66 -6.45 12.90
C GLU A 16 -8.48 -6.02 13.77
N SER A 17 -8.03 -6.87 14.67
CA SER A 17 -6.99 -6.54 15.65
C SER A 17 -5.64 -7.18 15.35
N THR A 18 -5.63 -8.37 14.74
CA THR A 18 -4.43 -9.19 14.58
C THR A 18 -4.36 -9.88 13.22
N GLY A 19 -3.15 -10.28 12.85
CA GLY A 19 -2.88 -11.15 11.72
C GLY A 19 -1.60 -11.93 11.96
N ASN A 20 -1.63 -13.25 11.69
CA ASN A 20 -0.52 -14.19 11.92
C ASN A 20 0.33 -14.45 10.67
N GLY A 21 0.17 -13.65 9.62
CA GLY A 21 0.97 -13.79 8.40
C GLY A 21 2.33 -13.13 8.51
N PHE A 22 3.14 -13.27 7.45
CA PHE A 22 4.48 -12.67 7.38
C PHE A 22 4.49 -11.15 7.64
N CYS A 23 3.52 -10.42 7.10
CA CYS A 23 3.38 -8.98 7.33
C CYS A 23 2.84 -8.63 8.72
N GLN A 24 2.30 -9.59 9.49
CA GLN A 24 1.75 -9.42 10.85
C GLN A 24 0.66 -8.33 10.93
N LEU A 25 -0.14 -8.18 9.89
CA LEU A 25 -1.13 -7.09 9.79
C LEU A 25 -2.55 -7.58 10.06
N PRO A 26 -3.34 -6.79 10.83
CA PRO A 26 -4.78 -6.98 10.95
C PRO A 26 -5.50 -6.61 9.64
N THR A 27 -6.82 -6.82 9.59
CA THR A 27 -7.66 -6.30 8.50
C THR A 27 -7.92 -4.80 8.64
N THR A 28 -7.92 -4.26 9.86
CA THR A 28 -7.99 -2.81 10.07
C THR A 28 -6.75 -2.15 9.46
N MET A 29 -6.97 -1.20 8.55
CA MET A 29 -5.87 -0.48 7.92
C MET A 29 -5.01 0.23 8.97
N ARG A 30 -3.70 0.13 8.82
CA ARG A 30 -2.75 0.94 9.59
C ARG A 30 -2.06 1.90 8.64
N ILE A 31 -2.13 3.18 8.93
CA ILE A 31 -1.57 4.23 8.09
C ILE A 31 -0.56 5.03 8.91
N ALA A 32 0.67 5.10 8.42
CA ALA A 32 1.76 5.80 9.07
C ALA A 32 1.71 7.31 8.80
N ARG A 33 1.34 7.69 7.57
CA ARG A 33 1.31 9.09 7.16
C ARG A 33 0.32 9.32 6.03
N ILE A 34 -0.37 10.45 6.09
CA ILE A 34 -1.14 11.03 4.98
C ILE A 34 -0.69 12.49 4.84
N ALA A 35 -0.11 12.83 3.69
CA ALA A 35 0.41 14.19 3.47
C ALA A 35 0.63 14.47 1.97
N PRO A 36 0.66 15.76 1.55
CA PRO A 36 1.21 16.16 0.27
C PRO A 36 2.66 15.69 0.12
N HIS A 37 3.00 15.18 -1.08
CA HIS A 37 4.34 14.76 -1.46
C HIS A 37 4.68 15.34 -2.83
N LEU A 38 5.80 16.08 -2.91
CA LEU A 38 6.16 16.86 -4.10
C LEU A 38 7.23 16.19 -4.96
N TRP A 39 7.77 15.05 -4.52
CA TRP A 39 8.98 14.43 -5.06
C TRP A 39 8.75 13.04 -5.66
N GLU A 40 7.50 12.74 -6.08
CA GLU A 40 7.25 11.60 -6.96
C GLU A 40 7.68 11.96 -8.40
N GLU A 41 7.60 11.01 -9.32
CA GLU A 41 7.85 11.23 -10.74
C GLU A 41 7.02 12.42 -11.26
N PRO A 42 7.58 13.25 -12.16
CA PRO A 42 6.91 14.46 -12.64
C PRO A 42 5.48 14.25 -13.17
N PRO A 43 5.14 13.13 -13.86
CA PRO A 43 3.75 12.88 -14.28
C PRO A 43 2.79 12.64 -13.11
N ILE A 44 3.30 12.16 -11.97
CA ILE A 44 2.50 11.87 -10.75
C ILE A 44 2.36 13.12 -9.90
N SER A 45 3.47 13.81 -9.64
CA SER A 45 3.49 15.03 -8.81
C SER A 45 2.84 16.22 -9.49
N GLY A 46 2.95 16.36 -10.81
CA GLY A 46 2.50 17.54 -11.52
C GLY A 46 3.08 18.82 -10.89
N LYS A 47 2.21 19.86 -10.76
CA LYS A 47 2.60 21.13 -10.12
C LYS A 47 2.34 21.14 -8.61
N ASN A 48 1.34 20.40 -8.16
CA ASN A 48 0.82 20.49 -6.79
C ASN A 48 1.22 19.31 -5.91
N GLY A 49 1.95 18.34 -6.47
CA GLY A 49 2.29 17.10 -5.77
C GLY A 49 1.19 16.06 -5.76
N THR A 50 1.49 14.91 -5.21
CA THR A 50 0.54 13.82 -4.95
C THR A 50 0.11 13.82 -3.48
N GLY A 51 -1.15 13.46 -3.22
CA GLY A 51 -1.62 13.15 -1.88
C GLY A 51 -1.18 11.75 -1.49
N ALA A 52 -0.04 11.64 -0.79
CA ALA A 52 0.56 10.35 -0.45
C ALA A 52 -0.06 9.73 0.79
N VAL A 53 -0.52 8.49 0.68
CA VAL A 53 -1.02 7.65 1.78
C VAL A 53 -0.04 6.50 2.00
N PHE A 54 0.77 6.59 3.06
CA PHE A 54 1.76 5.58 3.44
C PHE A 54 1.12 4.55 4.37
N PHE A 55 0.87 3.35 3.84
CA PHE A 55 0.35 2.24 4.63
C PHE A 55 1.48 1.54 5.41
N SER A 56 1.13 1.09 6.61
CA SER A 56 2.06 0.35 7.46
C SER A 56 2.03 -1.14 7.17
N GLY A 57 3.21 -1.75 7.33
CA GLY A 57 3.45 -3.14 7.00
C GLY A 57 3.76 -3.34 5.53
N CYS A 58 4.54 -4.37 5.24
CA CYS A 58 4.96 -4.68 3.88
C CYS A 58 5.01 -6.19 3.67
N THR A 59 4.61 -6.63 2.50
CA THR A 59 4.64 -8.04 2.09
C THR A 59 6.06 -8.54 1.80
N LEU A 60 7.02 -7.63 1.54
CA LEU A 60 8.42 -7.95 1.27
C LEU A 60 9.33 -7.83 2.51
N ARG A 61 9.20 -6.76 3.30
CA ARG A 61 10.04 -6.49 4.48
C ARG A 61 11.53 -6.53 4.16
N CYS A 62 11.96 -5.81 3.13
CA CYS A 62 13.35 -5.81 2.64
C CYS A 62 14.34 -5.39 3.76
N ALA A 63 15.44 -6.12 3.92
CA ALA A 63 16.46 -5.85 4.94
C ALA A 63 17.07 -4.44 4.85
N TYR A 64 17.13 -3.86 3.65
CA TYR A 64 17.66 -2.51 3.37
C TYR A 64 16.56 -1.43 3.28
N CYS A 65 15.35 -1.70 3.77
CA CYS A 65 14.24 -0.77 3.63
C CYS A 65 14.51 0.54 4.39
N GLN A 66 14.56 1.66 3.68
CA GLN A 66 14.71 2.99 4.29
C GLN A 66 13.53 3.38 5.18
N ASN A 67 12.36 2.76 4.96
CA ASN A 67 11.13 2.97 5.74
C ASN A 67 10.85 1.80 6.69
N ALA A 68 11.89 1.24 7.34
CA ALA A 68 11.77 0.04 8.18
C ALA A 68 10.75 0.19 9.32
N ASP A 69 10.63 1.38 9.92
CA ASP A 69 9.64 1.63 10.98
C ASP A 69 8.20 1.44 10.49
N ILE A 70 7.92 1.82 9.25
CA ILE A 70 6.61 1.64 8.63
C ILE A 70 6.44 0.19 8.16
N SER A 71 7.44 -0.36 7.45
CA SER A 71 7.33 -1.65 6.76
C SER A 71 7.54 -2.86 7.68
N HIS A 72 8.40 -2.76 8.71
CA HIS A 72 8.73 -3.87 9.61
C HIS A 72 8.05 -3.76 10.97
N ARG A 73 8.01 -2.54 11.55
CA ARG A 73 7.46 -2.31 12.89
C ARG A 73 5.97 -1.96 12.87
N ASN A 74 5.38 -1.88 11.68
CA ASN A 74 3.96 -1.54 11.49
C ASN A 74 3.57 -0.23 12.20
N ALA A 75 4.50 0.75 12.23
CA ALA A 75 4.25 2.07 12.81
C ALA A 75 3.09 2.75 12.11
N GLY A 76 2.25 3.44 12.88
CA GLY A 76 1.07 4.11 12.36
C GLY A 76 -0.17 3.85 13.23
N ARG A 77 -1.24 4.55 12.94
CA ARG A 77 -2.51 4.38 13.66
C ARG A 77 -3.54 3.59 12.83
N PRO A 78 -4.53 2.98 13.48
CA PRO A 78 -5.63 2.34 12.78
C PRO A 78 -6.50 3.38 12.05
N PHE A 79 -7.06 2.95 10.90
CA PHE A 79 -8.01 3.72 10.10
C PHE A 79 -9.18 2.83 9.69
N THR A 80 -10.38 3.35 9.80
CA THR A 80 -11.56 2.81 9.16
C THR A 80 -11.62 3.26 7.68
N PRO A 81 -12.39 2.57 6.82
CA PRO A 81 -12.63 3.01 5.45
C PRO A 81 -13.20 4.44 5.38
N ARG A 82 -14.07 4.81 6.31
CA ARG A 82 -14.63 6.18 6.38
C ARG A 82 -13.58 7.24 6.71
N GLU A 83 -12.72 6.99 7.68
CA GLU A 83 -11.65 7.94 8.04
C GLU A 83 -10.65 8.13 6.89
N LEU A 84 -10.37 7.05 6.14
CA LEU A 84 -9.54 7.17 4.94
C LEU A 84 -10.28 7.95 3.85
N ALA A 85 -11.56 7.68 3.59
CA ALA A 85 -12.37 8.43 2.63
C ALA A 85 -12.38 9.94 2.91
N ASP A 86 -12.56 10.32 4.19
CA ASP A 86 -12.52 11.72 4.61
C ASP A 86 -11.11 12.33 4.43
N SER A 87 -10.07 11.52 4.55
CA SER A 87 -8.69 11.95 4.32
C SER A 87 -8.40 12.14 2.83
N LEU A 88 -8.92 11.25 1.96
CA LEU A 88 -8.79 11.38 0.50
C LEU A 88 -9.49 12.66 0.01
N ARG A 89 -10.70 12.97 0.55
CA ARG A 89 -11.41 14.20 0.24
C ARG A 89 -10.58 15.43 0.60
N ARG A 90 -9.98 15.46 1.80
CA ARG A 90 -9.10 16.57 2.21
C ARG A 90 -7.89 16.75 1.30
N LEU A 91 -7.27 15.65 0.84
CA LEU A 91 -6.15 15.73 -0.10
C LEU A 91 -6.60 16.31 -1.45
N GLU A 92 -7.76 15.90 -1.94
CA GLU A 92 -8.34 16.47 -3.17
C GLU A 92 -8.68 17.95 -3.00
N ASP A 93 -9.32 18.35 -1.89
CA ASP A 93 -9.63 19.74 -1.56
C ASP A 93 -8.37 20.61 -1.45
N MET A 94 -7.23 20.04 -1.08
CA MET A 94 -5.92 20.70 -1.10
C MET A 94 -5.36 20.90 -2.52
N GLY A 95 -6.03 20.36 -3.54
CA GLY A 95 -5.64 20.50 -4.94
C GLY A 95 -4.49 19.58 -5.38
N MET A 96 -4.32 18.42 -4.73
CA MET A 96 -3.31 17.44 -5.14
C MET A 96 -3.54 16.99 -6.58
N HIS A 97 -2.46 16.81 -7.34
CA HIS A 97 -2.52 16.40 -8.73
C HIS A 97 -2.99 14.95 -8.89
N THR A 98 -2.56 14.09 -7.99
CA THR A 98 -2.94 12.67 -7.89
C THR A 98 -3.09 12.27 -6.42
N ILE A 99 -3.56 11.05 -6.17
CA ILE A 99 -3.51 10.41 -4.85
C ILE A 99 -2.78 9.08 -4.99
N SER A 100 -1.70 8.90 -4.21
CA SER A 100 -0.85 7.71 -4.24
C SER A 100 -1.09 6.83 -3.02
N PHE A 101 -1.43 5.55 -3.27
CA PHE A 101 -1.52 4.49 -2.27
C PHE A 101 -0.18 3.76 -2.23
N ILE A 102 0.61 3.95 -1.17
CA ILE A 102 1.99 3.48 -1.08
C ILE A 102 2.06 2.23 -0.20
N THR A 103 2.53 1.12 -0.77
CA THR A 103 2.66 -0.19 -0.09
C THR A 103 1.33 -0.71 0.48
N ALA A 104 0.25 -0.52 -0.26
CA ALA A 104 -1.11 -0.74 0.22
C ALA A 104 -1.64 -2.18 0.01
N THR A 105 -0.86 -3.08 -0.60
CA THR A 105 -1.24 -4.47 -0.94
C THR A 105 -1.99 -5.22 0.16
N PRO A 106 -1.59 -5.16 1.46
CA PRO A 106 -2.28 -5.88 2.53
C PRO A 106 -3.72 -5.42 2.79
N TYR A 107 -4.11 -4.27 2.26
CA TYR A 107 -5.37 -3.60 2.57
C TYR A 107 -6.26 -3.35 1.34
N VAL A 108 -6.01 -4.05 0.23
CA VAL A 108 -6.81 -3.91 -1.00
C VAL A 108 -8.33 -3.98 -0.75
N PRO A 109 -8.88 -4.94 0.00
CA PRO A 109 -10.32 -4.99 0.24
C PRO A 109 -10.85 -3.74 0.95
N GLN A 110 -10.12 -3.22 1.95
CA GLN A 110 -10.53 -2.04 2.73
C GLN A 110 -10.38 -0.74 1.92
N ILE A 111 -9.43 -0.70 0.99
CA ILE A 111 -9.29 0.42 0.05
C ILE A 111 -10.47 0.45 -0.92
N LEU A 112 -10.89 -0.69 -1.44
CA LEU A 112 -12.07 -0.77 -2.30
C LEU A 112 -13.33 -0.29 -1.55
N GLU A 113 -13.53 -0.75 -0.30
CA GLU A 113 -14.60 -0.25 0.56
C GLU A 113 -14.49 1.27 0.80
N THR A 114 -13.28 1.80 0.95
CA THR A 114 -13.04 3.26 1.08
C THR A 114 -13.51 3.99 -0.18
N LEU A 115 -13.16 3.48 -1.36
CA LEU A 115 -13.49 4.09 -2.64
C LEU A 115 -14.98 3.97 -2.99
N ASP A 116 -15.69 2.99 -2.46
CA ASP A 116 -17.16 2.92 -2.51
C ASP A 116 -17.80 4.03 -1.67
N ILE A 117 -17.15 4.47 -0.58
CA ILE A 117 -17.63 5.60 0.24
C ILE A 117 -17.30 6.93 -0.43
N TYR A 118 -16.09 7.07 -0.92
CA TYR A 118 -15.61 8.27 -1.61
C TYR A 118 -14.51 7.95 -2.60
N ARG A 119 -14.77 8.17 -3.88
CA ARG A 119 -13.78 8.09 -4.97
C ARG A 119 -13.35 9.51 -5.35
N PRO A 120 -12.07 9.89 -5.18
CA PRO A 120 -11.53 11.15 -5.68
C PRO A 120 -11.69 11.29 -7.21
N HIS A 121 -11.80 12.52 -7.69
CA HIS A 121 -11.85 12.82 -9.13
C HIS A 121 -10.45 12.95 -9.76
N VAL A 122 -9.41 13.05 -8.93
CA VAL A 122 -8.02 13.04 -9.39
C VAL A 122 -7.54 11.60 -9.59
N PRO A 123 -6.55 11.38 -10.48
CA PRO A 123 -6.04 10.04 -10.75
C PRO A 123 -5.51 9.34 -9.50
N LEU A 124 -5.81 8.05 -9.35
CA LEU A 124 -5.36 7.19 -8.28
C LEU A 124 -4.14 6.39 -8.72
N VAL A 125 -3.08 6.45 -7.92
CA VAL A 125 -1.79 5.82 -8.19
C VAL A 125 -1.55 4.67 -7.21
N TRP A 126 -1.24 3.49 -7.75
CA TRP A 126 -0.82 2.33 -6.99
C TRP A 126 0.70 2.23 -6.97
N ASN A 127 1.33 2.77 -5.91
CA ASN A 127 2.78 2.71 -5.74
C ASN A 127 3.14 1.45 -4.95
N THR A 128 3.76 0.49 -5.62
CA THR A 128 3.91 -0.87 -5.12
C THR A 128 5.32 -1.44 -5.36
N SER A 129 5.66 -2.46 -4.58
CA SER A 129 6.84 -3.30 -4.81
C SER A 129 6.65 -4.33 -5.93
N GLY A 130 5.50 -4.36 -6.62
CA GLY A 130 5.18 -5.36 -7.64
C GLY A 130 4.95 -6.77 -7.09
N TYR A 131 4.65 -6.91 -5.79
CA TYR A 131 4.48 -8.21 -5.12
C TYR A 131 3.01 -8.49 -4.77
N GLU A 132 2.14 -8.35 -5.74
CA GLU A 132 0.72 -8.73 -5.71
C GLU A 132 0.47 -10.03 -6.47
N THR A 133 -0.58 -10.77 -6.09
CA THR A 133 -1.10 -11.84 -6.95
C THR A 133 -1.86 -11.24 -8.14
N VAL A 134 -1.98 -12.01 -9.22
CA VAL A 134 -2.78 -11.60 -10.40
C VAL A 134 -4.23 -11.34 -9.99
N GLU A 135 -4.78 -12.14 -9.07
CA GLU A 135 -6.12 -11.96 -8.54
C GLU A 135 -6.27 -10.63 -7.82
N THR A 136 -5.27 -10.22 -7.03
CA THR A 136 -5.26 -8.93 -6.35
C THR A 136 -5.18 -7.77 -7.35
N LEU A 137 -4.36 -7.89 -8.40
CA LEU A 137 -4.31 -6.87 -9.46
C LEU A 137 -5.65 -6.76 -10.21
N ARG A 138 -6.34 -7.88 -10.46
CA ARG A 138 -7.69 -7.86 -11.05
C ARG A 138 -8.72 -7.13 -10.20
N MET A 139 -8.58 -7.16 -8.86
CA MET A 139 -9.46 -6.36 -7.98
C MET A 139 -9.24 -4.86 -8.12
N LEU A 140 -8.06 -4.44 -8.57
CA LEU A 140 -7.66 -3.04 -8.77
C LEU A 140 -7.88 -2.57 -10.21
N ASP A 141 -8.22 -3.48 -11.12
CA ASP A 141 -8.47 -3.17 -12.53
C ASP A 141 -9.68 -2.24 -12.68
N GLY A 142 -9.52 -1.16 -13.43
CA GLY A 142 -10.53 -0.10 -13.55
C GLY A 142 -10.73 0.74 -12.27
N VAL A 143 -9.98 0.46 -11.18
CA VAL A 143 -10.01 1.22 -9.94
C VAL A 143 -8.83 2.17 -9.84
N MET A 144 -7.62 1.68 -10.12
CA MET A 144 -6.40 2.48 -10.14
C MET A 144 -6.10 2.96 -11.56
N ASP A 145 -5.73 4.23 -11.70
CA ASP A 145 -5.46 4.85 -13.00
C ASP A 145 -3.99 4.67 -13.42
N VAL A 146 -3.08 4.60 -12.45
CA VAL A 146 -1.63 4.48 -12.68
C VAL A 146 -1.02 3.45 -11.75
N TYR A 147 -0.12 2.63 -12.28
CA TYR A 147 0.68 1.69 -11.51
C TYR A 147 2.15 2.09 -11.55
N LEU A 148 2.78 2.21 -10.37
CA LEU A 148 4.22 2.47 -10.18
C LEU A 148 4.86 1.25 -9.49
N PRO A 149 5.19 0.20 -10.23
CA PRO A 149 5.85 -0.97 -9.66
C PRO A 149 7.36 -0.75 -9.54
N ASP A 150 7.88 -0.93 -8.35
CA ASP A 150 9.32 -0.91 -8.09
C ASP A 150 10.00 -2.22 -8.52
N LEU A 151 10.89 -2.18 -9.47
CA LEU A 151 11.78 -3.29 -9.77
C LEU A 151 13.00 -3.26 -8.85
N LYS A 152 12.91 -3.91 -7.68
CA LYS A 152 13.97 -3.89 -6.66
C LYS A 152 15.24 -4.61 -7.10
N HIS A 153 15.13 -5.75 -7.78
CA HIS A 153 16.25 -6.57 -8.25
C HIS A 153 15.93 -7.25 -9.58
N ARG A 154 16.97 -7.42 -10.40
CA ARG A 154 16.88 -8.18 -11.65
C ARG A 154 16.92 -9.69 -11.42
N SER A 155 17.55 -10.14 -10.36
CA SER A 155 17.72 -11.55 -10.02
C SER A 155 16.74 -11.98 -8.94
N GLU A 156 15.97 -13.02 -9.18
CA GLU A 156 15.08 -13.64 -8.20
C GLU A 156 15.84 -14.05 -6.92
N LYS A 157 17.03 -14.62 -7.07
CA LYS A 157 17.87 -15.04 -5.94
C LYS A 157 18.25 -13.86 -5.04
N ILE A 158 18.60 -12.71 -5.62
CA ILE A 158 18.94 -11.51 -4.85
C ILE A 158 17.66 -10.92 -4.23
N CYS A 159 16.55 -10.91 -4.97
CA CYS A 159 15.27 -10.45 -4.46
C CYS A 159 14.87 -11.25 -3.22
N LEU A 160 14.92 -12.58 -3.28
CA LEU A 160 14.60 -13.45 -2.14
C LEU A 160 15.59 -13.26 -0.98
N LEU A 161 16.90 -13.13 -1.26
CA LEU A 161 17.93 -12.94 -0.23
C LEU A 161 17.71 -11.66 0.59
N TYR A 162 17.27 -10.58 -0.04
CA TYR A 162 17.12 -9.27 0.62
C TYR A 162 15.69 -8.91 1.02
N THR A 163 14.68 -9.67 0.57
CA THR A 163 13.28 -9.35 0.81
C THR A 163 12.55 -10.35 1.68
N SER A 164 13.13 -11.54 1.91
CA SER A 164 12.57 -12.57 2.77
C SER A 164 13.69 -13.29 3.50
N ASP A 165 13.42 -13.93 4.55
CA ASP A 165 14.09 -15.00 5.31
C ASP A 165 15.61 -15.23 5.05
N ALA A 166 16.39 -14.20 4.82
CA ALA A 166 17.85 -14.26 4.77
C ALA A 166 18.48 -14.59 6.15
N ALA A 167 17.65 -14.99 7.11
CA ALA A 167 18.03 -15.27 8.50
C ALA A 167 17.89 -16.77 8.86
N ASP A 168 17.63 -17.66 7.89
CA ASP A 168 17.66 -19.11 8.08
C ASP A 168 18.91 -19.75 7.48
#